data_a0cb92b6136229c2f7dce489568f1baa
#
_entry.id   a0cb92b6136229c2f7dce489568f1baa
#
_cell.length_a   1.000
_cell.length_b   1.000
_cell.length_c   1.000
_cell.angle_alpha   90.00
_cell.angle_beta   90.00
_cell.angle_gamma   90.00
#
_symmetry.space_group_name_H-M   'P 1'
#
loop_
_entity.id
_entity.type
_entity.pdbx_description
1 polymer ?
#
loop_
_entity_poly.entity_id
_entity_poly.type
_entity_poly.pdbx_seq_one_letter_code
_entity_poly.pdbx_strand_id
1 'polypeptide(L)'
;MFNVRSILYLALMFMCLRLMPVVSAAEDIPAKELYFGSVAMVSPAVMHRRLLPLTKYLSESLQRPVMLKLSFDMPTAINEIAEGTVQLSYLTPVAYVRAKSNGDVRLIAKATTREGGFFQLMVVARQEGSIHGIHDLAGKRFAFGDKAAVLQRAVVIGAGMPLERLGSYVFLGDLENIANGVMNGDFDAGILKDTIARKWEEKGLRVLHVSSALPSFNIAASPDMDPALFEQVRDALLRLDVSNPEHAKILQALDEQYTGFVPVKDQEYDVVRKLIKSLEKG
;
A
#
# COMPACT_ATOMS: atom_id res chain seq x y z
N MET A 1 -46.26 -70.26 25.05
CA MET A 1 -44.84 -70.58 25.24
C MET A 1 -44.07 -69.68 24.29
N PHE A 2 -43.59 -68.56 24.73
CA PHE A 2 -42.74 -67.69 23.93
C PHE A 2 -41.33 -68.24 23.90
N ASN A 3 -40.78 -68.38 22.70
CA ASN A 3 -39.55 -69.08 22.43
C ASN A 3 -38.35 -68.19 22.83
N VAL A 4 -37.52 -68.62 23.77
CA VAL A 4 -36.35 -67.88 24.29
C VAL A 4 -35.39 -67.38 23.19
N ARG A 5 -35.37 -68.05 22.03
CA ARG A 5 -34.59 -67.62 20.85
C ARG A 5 -35.07 -66.32 20.23
N SER A 6 -36.38 -66.01 20.26
CA SER A 6 -36.92 -64.76 19.73
C SER A 6 -36.59 -63.55 20.55
N ILE A 7 -36.42 -63.68 21.87
CA ILE A 7 -36.02 -62.62 22.80
C ILE A 7 -34.54 -62.26 22.64
N LEU A 8 -33.69 -63.27 22.32
CA LEU A 8 -32.25 -63.04 22.12
C LEU A 8 -31.97 -62.25 20.80
N TYR A 9 -32.72 -62.48 19.74
CA TYR A 9 -32.60 -61.73 18.48
C TYR A 9 -33.12 -60.30 18.61
N LEU A 10 -34.14 -60.06 19.40
CA LEU A 10 -34.65 -58.70 19.63
C LEU A 10 -33.66 -57.86 20.48
N ALA A 11 -32.98 -58.49 21.48
CA ALA A 11 -31.96 -57.83 22.28
C ALA A 11 -30.70 -57.52 21.47
N LEU A 12 -30.27 -58.39 20.56
CA LEU A 12 -29.13 -58.16 19.68
C LEU A 12 -29.40 -57.03 18.66
N MET A 13 -30.62 -56.94 18.14
CA MET A 13 -31.04 -55.91 17.17
C MET A 13 -31.10 -54.49 17.84
N PHE A 14 -31.46 -54.44 19.13
CA PHE A 14 -31.48 -53.19 19.89
C PHE A 14 -30.08 -52.72 20.35
N MET A 15 -29.10 -53.64 20.46
CA MET A 15 -27.71 -53.30 20.84
C MET A 15 -26.89 -52.74 19.67
N CYS A 16 -27.23 -53.10 18.41
CA CYS A 16 -26.58 -52.55 17.21
C CYS A 16 -27.03 -51.10 16.87
N LEU A 17 -28.16 -50.62 17.40
CA LEU A 17 -28.69 -49.28 17.10
C LEU A 17 -28.04 -48.14 17.92
N ARG A 18 -27.14 -48.48 18.85
CA ARG A 18 -26.51 -47.51 19.74
C ARG A 18 -25.06 -47.09 19.37
N LEU A 19 -24.56 -47.55 18.22
CA LEU A 19 -23.22 -47.28 17.75
C LEU A 19 -23.18 -46.53 16.40
N MET A 20 -24.17 -45.68 16.14
CA MET A 20 -23.98 -44.67 15.11
C MET A 20 -23.11 -43.55 15.73
N PRO A 21 -21.90 -43.29 15.22
CA PRO A 21 -21.18 -42.09 15.59
C PRO A 21 -22.09 -40.91 15.20
N VAL A 22 -22.43 -40.08 16.20
CA VAL A 22 -22.98 -38.75 15.94
C VAL A 22 -21.85 -38.01 15.24
N VAL A 23 -21.89 -38.00 13.93
CA VAL A 23 -21.10 -37.03 13.15
C VAL A 23 -21.73 -35.70 13.51
N SER A 24 -21.12 -35.05 14.50
CA SER A 24 -21.33 -33.63 14.77
C SER A 24 -20.89 -32.93 13.50
N ALA A 25 -21.83 -32.60 12.63
CA ALA A 25 -21.60 -31.59 11.64
C ALA A 25 -21.24 -30.33 12.44
N ALA A 26 -19.96 -30.01 12.54
CA ALA A 26 -19.55 -28.70 12.92
C ALA A 26 -20.28 -27.77 11.94
N GLU A 27 -21.25 -27.00 12.40
CA GLU A 27 -21.81 -25.92 11.62
C GLU A 27 -20.60 -25.06 11.23
N ASP A 28 -20.31 -25.05 9.92
CA ASP A 28 -19.34 -24.14 9.33
C ASP A 28 -19.91 -22.73 9.53
N ILE A 29 -19.57 -22.13 10.69
CA ILE A 29 -19.84 -20.73 10.95
C ILE A 29 -19.04 -20.01 9.89
N PRO A 30 -19.67 -19.33 8.91
CA PRO A 30 -18.93 -18.68 7.84
C PRO A 30 -17.92 -17.71 8.47
N ALA A 31 -16.64 -17.88 8.13
CA ALA A 31 -15.58 -17.05 8.66
C ALA A 31 -15.94 -15.58 8.43
N LYS A 32 -15.92 -14.78 9.49
CA LYS A 32 -16.28 -13.35 9.43
C LYS A 32 -15.48 -12.65 8.34
N GLU A 33 -16.19 -11.90 7.47
CA GLU A 33 -15.58 -11.12 6.41
C GLU A 33 -14.51 -10.17 6.94
N LEU A 34 -13.45 -9.96 6.12
CA LEU A 34 -12.44 -8.92 6.35
C LEU A 34 -12.63 -7.82 5.32
N TYR A 35 -12.56 -6.58 5.77
CA TYR A 35 -12.54 -5.42 4.88
C TYR A 35 -11.10 -4.97 4.63
N PHE A 36 -10.77 -4.84 3.34
CA PHE A 36 -9.49 -4.34 2.86
C PHE A 36 -9.69 -2.94 2.30
N GLY A 37 -9.19 -1.94 3.02
CA GLY A 37 -9.29 -0.53 2.68
C GLY A 37 -8.16 -0.04 1.78
N SER A 38 -8.38 1.10 1.14
CA SER A 38 -7.33 1.85 0.47
C SER A 38 -7.66 3.33 0.40
N VAL A 39 -6.60 4.13 0.32
CA VAL A 39 -6.69 5.56 -0.01
C VAL A 39 -6.99 5.71 -1.50
N ALA A 40 -7.93 6.57 -1.85
CA ALA A 40 -8.21 6.91 -3.24
C ALA A 40 -7.09 7.79 -3.82
N MET A 41 -6.08 7.15 -4.41
CA MET A 41 -4.94 7.83 -5.06
C MET A 41 -5.21 8.17 -6.52
N VAL A 42 -6.15 7.47 -7.13
CA VAL A 42 -6.64 7.65 -8.50
C VAL A 42 -8.14 7.36 -8.50
N SER A 43 -8.79 7.38 -9.67
CA SER A 43 -10.24 7.11 -9.72
C SER A 43 -10.61 5.78 -9.06
N PRO A 44 -11.79 5.67 -8.41
CA PRO A 44 -12.21 4.44 -7.73
C PRO A 44 -12.20 3.21 -8.63
N ALA A 45 -12.55 3.34 -9.90
CA ALA A 45 -12.53 2.24 -10.86
C ALA A 45 -11.11 1.71 -11.13
N VAL A 46 -10.11 2.60 -11.16
CA VAL A 46 -8.70 2.22 -11.31
C VAL A 46 -8.21 1.54 -10.04
N MET A 47 -8.49 2.10 -8.86
CA MET A 47 -8.11 1.48 -7.59
C MET A 47 -8.75 0.10 -7.41
N HIS A 48 -10.01 -0.05 -7.77
CA HIS A 48 -10.69 -1.35 -7.74
C HIS A 48 -9.96 -2.38 -8.61
N ARG A 49 -9.63 -2.05 -9.87
CA ARG A 49 -8.88 -2.96 -10.75
C ARG A 49 -7.51 -3.34 -10.20
N ARG A 50 -6.82 -2.39 -9.56
CA ARG A 50 -5.47 -2.62 -8.99
C ARG A 50 -5.52 -3.54 -7.76
N LEU A 51 -6.50 -3.37 -6.89
CA LEU A 51 -6.53 -4.05 -5.59
C LEU A 51 -7.32 -5.38 -5.61
N LEU A 52 -8.24 -5.55 -6.57
CA LEU A 52 -9.06 -6.75 -6.66
C LEU A 52 -8.25 -8.06 -6.78
N PRO A 53 -7.16 -8.16 -7.57
CA PRO A 53 -6.34 -9.38 -7.61
C PRO A 53 -5.74 -9.73 -6.25
N LEU A 54 -5.25 -8.73 -5.50
CA LEU A 54 -4.69 -8.93 -4.17
C LEU A 54 -5.74 -9.39 -3.15
N THR A 55 -6.95 -8.78 -3.14
CA THR A 55 -8.01 -9.20 -2.21
C THR A 55 -8.52 -10.61 -2.51
N LYS A 56 -8.60 -11.00 -3.78
CA LYS A 56 -8.92 -12.39 -4.18
C LYS A 56 -7.86 -13.37 -3.67
N TYR A 57 -6.58 -13.08 -3.92
CA TYR A 57 -5.48 -13.90 -3.43
C TYR A 57 -5.50 -14.06 -1.91
N LEU A 58 -5.73 -12.96 -1.17
CA LEU A 58 -5.85 -13.02 0.29
C LEU A 58 -7.07 -13.83 0.72
N SER A 59 -8.22 -13.71 0.04
CA SER A 59 -9.40 -14.51 0.34
C SER A 59 -9.12 -16.00 0.22
N GLU A 60 -8.45 -16.42 -0.85
CA GLU A 60 -8.06 -17.80 -1.10
C GLU A 60 -7.01 -18.28 -0.07
N SER A 61 -6.01 -17.47 0.20
CA SER A 61 -4.92 -17.81 1.15
C SER A 61 -5.40 -17.95 2.59
N LEU A 62 -6.40 -17.15 2.99
CA LEU A 62 -6.94 -17.10 4.35
C LEU A 62 -8.17 -17.98 4.54
N GLN A 63 -8.69 -18.59 3.48
CA GLN A 63 -9.95 -19.36 3.47
C GLN A 63 -11.12 -18.57 4.09
N ARG A 64 -11.16 -17.24 3.83
CA ARG A 64 -12.24 -16.35 4.29
C ARG A 64 -12.41 -15.16 3.35
N PRO A 65 -13.62 -14.58 3.23
CA PRO A 65 -13.85 -13.43 2.35
C PRO A 65 -13.02 -12.21 2.76
N VAL A 66 -12.29 -11.62 1.80
CA VAL A 66 -11.61 -10.32 1.92
C VAL A 66 -12.26 -9.36 0.94
N MET A 67 -13.08 -8.44 1.46
CA MET A 67 -13.91 -7.52 0.70
C MET A 67 -13.20 -6.17 0.54
N LEU A 68 -13.09 -5.70 -0.70
CA LEU A 68 -12.50 -4.39 -0.98
C LEU A 68 -13.45 -3.26 -0.59
N LYS A 69 -12.97 -2.32 0.23
CA LYS A 69 -13.67 -1.10 0.61
C LYS A 69 -12.83 0.12 0.25
N LEU A 70 -13.27 0.89 -0.73
CA LEU A 70 -12.59 2.11 -1.16
C LEU A 70 -13.24 3.32 -0.50
N SER A 71 -12.41 4.15 0.15
CA SER A 71 -12.84 5.39 0.78
C SER A 71 -12.75 6.56 -0.20
N PHE A 72 -13.62 7.55 -0.03
CA PHE A 72 -13.69 8.71 -0.93
C PHE A 72 -12.46 9.61 -0.85
N ASP A 73 -11.85 9.69 0.34
CA ASP A 73 -10.71 10.54 0.59
C ASP A 73 -9.72 9.90 1.59
N MET A 74 -8.55 10.51 1.68
CA MET A 74 -7.48 10.04 2.56
C MET A 74 -7.82 10.12 4.05
N PRO A 75 -8.42 11.19 4.58
CA PRO A 75 -8.81 11.24 5.99
C PRO A 75 -9.76 10.11 6.39
N THR A 76 -10.78 9.84 5.58
CA THR A 76 -11.72 8.73 5.83
C THR A 76 -11.00 7.39 5.85
N ALA A 77 -10.16 7.10 4.84
CA ALA A 77 -9.40 5.84 4.79
C ALA A 77 -8.46 5.66 6.00
N ILE A 78 -7.83 6.75 6.46
CA ILE A 78 -6.96 6.75 7.65
C ILE A 78 -7.76 6.43 8.90
N ASN A 79 -8.92 7.06 9.09
CA ASN A 79 -9.75 6.83 10.26
C ASN A 79 -10.34 5.41 10.26
N GLU A 80 -10.80 4.90 9.12
CA GLU A 80 -11.35 3.56 9.01
C GLU A 80 -10.39 2.46 9.47
N ILE A 81 -9.10 2.54 9.12
CA ILE A 81 -8.11 1.57 9.59
C ILE A 81 -7.73 1.81 11.05
N ALA A 82 -7.65 3.06 11.50
CA ALA A 82 -7.31 3.41 12.88
C ALA A 82 -8.40 3.00 13.88
N GLU A 83 -9.66 3.05 13.47
CA GLU A 83 -10.85 2.68 14.26
C GLU A 83 -11.25 1.19 14.11
N GLY A 84 -10.59 0.43 13.23
CA GLY A 84 -10.87 -0.99 12.99
C GLY A 84 -12.13 -1.26 12.14
N THR A 85 -12.72 -0.25 11.51
CA THR A 85 -13.86 -0.45 10.58
C THR A 85 -13.44 -1.13 9.27
N VAL A 86 -12.15 -1.05 8.92
CA VAL A 86 -11.46 -1.96 8.01
C VAL A 86 -10.34 -2.65 8.75
N GLN A 87 -10.10 -3.93 8.48
CA GLN A 87 -9.10 -4.73 9.19
C GLN A 87 -7.73 -4.67 8.53
N LEU A 88 -7.69 -4.44 7.22
CA LEU A 88 -6.48 -4.33 6.41
C LEU A 88 -6.55 -3.07 5.56
N SER A 89 -5.42 -2.44 5.27
CA SER A 89 -5.39 -1.31 4.34
C SER A 89 -4.09 -1.23 3.57
N TYR A 90 -4.18 -0.89 2.27
CA TYR A 90 -3.06 -0.52 1.42
C TYR A 90 -2.82 0.98 1.52
N LEU A 91 -1.71 1.37 2.12
CA LEU A 91 -1.44 2.75 2.52
C LEU A 91 -0.18 3.31 1.87
N THR A 92 -0.24 4.61 1.56
CA THR A 92 0.97 5.40 1.30
C THR A 92 1.79 5.57 2.58
N PRO A 93 3.09 5.89 2.50
CA PRO A 93 3.88 6.20 3.69
C PRO A 93 3.28 7.27 4.60
N VAL A 94 2.72 8.33 4.02
CA VAL A 94 2.05 9.41 4.78
C VAL A 94 0.77 8.92 5.44
N ALA A 95 -0.05 8.17 4.72
CA ALA A 95 -1.30 7.64 5.25
C ALA A 95 -1.04 6.70 6.44
N TYR A 96 -0.01 5.85 6.36
CA TYR A 96 0.39 5.00 7.47
C TYR A 96 0.81 5.84 8.70
N VAL A 97 1.69 6.82 8.54
CA VAL A 97 2.16 7.66 9.66
C VAL A 97 0.98 8.36 10.34
N ARG A 98 0.02 8.88 9.58
CA ARG A 98 -1.19 9.50 10.12
C ARG A 98 -2.13 8.48 10.79
N ALA A 99 -2.35 7.32 10.17
CA ALA A 99 -3.17 6.26 10.76
C ALA A 99 -2.57 5.77 12.09
N LYS A 100 -1.24 5.61 12.14
CA LYS A 100 -0.50 5.25 13.36
C LYS A 100 -0.63 6.30 14.47
N SER A 101 -0.74 7.58 14.09
CA SER A 101 -0.97 8.66 15.07
C SER A 101 -2.41 8.71 15.59
N ASN A 102 -3.39 8.27 14.79
CA ASN A 102 -4.81 8.25 15.15
C ASN A 102 -5.21 6.99 15.92
N GLY A 103 -4.48 5.89 15.73
CA GLY A 103 -4.72 4.60 16.38
C GLY A 103 -3.47 3.71 16.34
N ASP A 104 -3.45 2.63 17.08
CA ASP A 104 -2.28 1.73 17.14
C ASP A 104 -2.22 0.76 15.94
N VAL A 105 -2.34 1.33 14.73
CA VAL A 105 -2.23 0.59 13.46
C VAL A 105 -0.88 -0.12 13.36
N ARG A 106 -0.89 -1.38 12.92
CA ARG A 106 0.29 -2.25 12.86
C ARG A 106 0.70 -2.52 11.41
N LEU A 107 1.99 -2.35 11.11
CA LEU A 107 2.55 -2.72 9.80
C LEU A 107 2.61 -4.24 9.64
N ILE A 108 2.19 -4.73 8.48
CA ILE A 108 2.30 -6.15 8.12
C ILE A 108 3.50 -6.35 7.18
N ALA A 109 3.51 -5.66 6.05
CA ALA A 109 4.56 -5.73 5.05
C ALA A 109 4.58 -4.46 4.19
N LYS A 110 5.69 -4.19 3.54
CA LYS A 110 5.81 -3.14 2.50
C LYS A 110 6.12 -3.75 1.15
N ALA A 111 5.65 -3.10 0.09
CA ALA A 111 5.97 -3.48 -1.28
C ALA A 111 7.47 -3.30 -1.55
N THR A 112 8.01 -4.16 -2.41
CA THR A 112 9.41 -4.09 -2.87
C THR A 112 9.47 -4.12 -4.38
N THR A 113 10.54 -3.51 -4.93
CA THR A 113 10.91 -3.53 -6.34
C THR A 113 12.25 -4.26 -6.49
N ARG A 114 12.80 -4.32 -7.71
CA ARG A 114 14.17 -4.82 -7.94
C ARG A 114 15.23 -4.00 -7.19
N GLU A 115 14.95 -2.73 -6.89
CA GLU A 115 15.84 -1.82 -6.16
C GLU A 115 15.62 -1.86 -4.64
N GLY A 116 14.67 -2.66 -4.17
CA GLY A 116 14.32 -2.83 -2.75
C GLY A 116 13.00 -2.19 -2.34
N GLY A 117 12.72 -2.19 -1.04
CA GLY A 117 11.47 -1.68 -0.45
C GLY A 117 11.51 -0.18 -0.11
N PHE A 118 12.27 0.61 -0.85
CA PHE A 118 12.42 2.06 -0.72
C PHE A 118 12.40 2.72 -2.09
N PHE A 119 12.08 4.01 -2.13
CA PHE A 119 12.21 4.87 -3.29
C PHE A 119 12.79 6.21 -2.87
N GLN A 120 13.23 7.00 -3.86
CA GLN A 120 13.66 8.38 -3.64
C GLN A 120 12.84 9.32 -4.51
N LEU A 121 12.69 10.56 -4.06
CA LEU A 121 12.18 11.65 -4.85
C LEU A 121 13.34 12.54 -5.27
N MET A 122 13.40 12.86 -6.54
CA MET A 122 14.47 13.62 -7.16
C MET A 122 13.92 14.91 -7.78
N VAL A 123 14.47 16.04 -7.37
CA VAL A 123 14.21 17.32 -8.04
C VAL A 123 15.09 17.41 -9.28
N VAL A 124 14.47 17.70 -10.41
CA VAL A 124 15.14 17.70 -11.73
C VAL A 124 14.93 19.02 -12.47
N ALA A 125 15.89 19.37 -13.31
CA ALA A 125 15.79 20.45 -14.28
C ALA A 125 16.46 20.04 -15.62
N ARG A 126 16.36 20.85 -16.66
CA ARG A 126 17.10 20.60 -17.93
C ARG A 126 18.60 20.67 -17.71
N GLN A 127 19.34 19.76 -18.31
CA GLN A 127 20.80 19.71 -18.21
C GLN A 127 21.46 20.94 -18.85
N GLU A 128 20.95 21.44 -19.97
CA GLU A 128 21.46 22.61 -20.67
C GLU A 128 20.98 23.96 -20.08
N GLY A 129 20.16 23.92 -19.01
CA GLY A 129 19.61 25.12 -18.38
C GLY A 129 20.58 25.77 -17.35
N SER A 130 20.21 26.98 -16.91
CA SER A 130 20.96 27.75 -15.89
C SER A 130 20.70 27.31 -14.45
N ILE A 131 19.88 26.28 -14.22
CA ILE A 131 19.52 25.78 -12.88
C ILE A 131 20.46 24.63 -12.53
N HIS A 132 21.31 24.83 -11.53
CA HIS A 132 22.33 23.89 -11.11
C HIS A 132 22.13 23.33 -9.69
N GLY A 133 21.25 23.97 -8.91
CA GLY A 133 20.96 23.57 -7.55
C GLY A 133 19.56 23.96 -7.09
N ILE A 134 19.18 23.49 -5.88
CA ILE A 134 17.86 23.72 -5.35
C ILE A 134 17.54 25.21 -5.12
N HIS A 135 18.55 26.03 -4.79
CA HIS A 135 18.39 27.46 -4.53
C HIS A 135 18.12 28.28 -5.78
N ASP A 136 18.50 27.75 -6.96
CA ASP A 136 18.23 28.38 -8.26
C ASP A 136 16.75 28.34 -8.67
N LEU A 137 15.93 27.57 -7.92
CA LEU A 137 14.50 27.44 -8.15
C LEU A 137 13.69 28.67 -7.70
N ALA A 138 14.31 29.62 -6.99
CA ALA A 138 13.62 30.87 -6.62
C ALA A 138 13.11 31.61 -7.85
N GLY A 139 11.81 31.95 -7.86
CA GLY A 139 11.14 32.59 -8.98
C GLY A 139 10.89 31.70 -10.20
N LYS A 140 11.18 30.41 -10.16
CA LYS A 140 11.02 29.46 -11.27
C LYS A 140 9.64 28.76 -11.24
N ARG A 141 9.24 28.28 -12.43
CA ARG A 141 8.01 27.47 -12.62
C ARG A 141 8.31 26.01 -12.26
N PHE A 142 7.53 25.44 -11.36
CA PHE A 142 7.77 24.09 -10.82
C PHE A 142 6.57 23.16 -11.04
N ALA A 143 6.84 21.90 -11.39
CA ALA A 143 5.82 20.87 -11.57
C ALA A 143 5.90 19.81 -10.48
N PHE A 144 4.77 19.59 -9.80
CA PHE A 144 4.51 18.49 -8.88
C PHE A 144 3.63 17.42 -9.52
N GLY A 145 3.62 16.22 -8.96
CA GLY A 145 2.69 15.15 -9.34
C GLY A 145 1.26 15.42 -8.84
N ASP A 146 0.74 14.53 -8.02
CA ASP A 146 -0.58 14.67 -7.44
C ASP A 146 -0.58 15.70 -6.29
N LYS A 147 -1.66 16.50 -6.19
CA LYS A 147 -1.86 17.44 -5.09
C LYS A 147 -1.91 16.76 -3.71
N ALA A 148 -2.39 15.51 -3.66
CA ALA A 148 -2.39 14.69 -2.46
C ALA A 148 -1.01 14.11 -2.12
N ALA A 149 -0.02 14.15 -3.05
CA ALA A 149 1.33 13.66 -2.83
C ALA A 149 2.16 14.61 -1.94
N VAL A 150 1.82 14.64 -0.65
CA VAL A 150 2.40 15.53 0.37
C VAL A 150 3.93 15.44 0.43
N LEU A 151 4.50 14.22 0.25
CA LEU A 151 5.95 13.99 0.31
C LEU A 151 6.75 14.79 -0.70
N GLN A 152 6.22 15.02 -1.90
CA GLN A 152 6.93 15.80 -2.92
C GLN A 152 7.17 17.24 -2.44
N ARG A 153 6.14 17.88 -1.90
CA ARG A 153 6.28 19.23 -1.32
C ARG A 153 7.21 19.25 -0.11
N ALA A 154 7.05 18.27 0.77
CA ALA A 154 7.89 18.16 1.96
C ALA A 154 9.38 17.98 1.61
N VAL A 155 9.69 17.23 0.55
CA VAL A 155 11.07 17.08 0.05
C VAL A 155 11.62 18.40 -0.48
N VAL A 156 10.86 19.13 -1.28
CA VAL A 156 11.30 20.45 -1.83
C VAL A 156 11.54 21.45 -0.72
N ILE A 157 10.62 21.55 0.25
CA ILE A 157 10.78 22.43 1.43
C ILE A 157 11.98 21.98 2.28
N GLY A 158 12.08 20.68 2.56
CA GLY A 158 13.18 20.11 3.34
C GLY A 158 14.55 20.25 2.68
N ALA A 159 14.60 20.40 1.36
CA ALA A 159 15.80 20.71 0.59
C ALA A 159 16.19 22.19 0.64
N GLY A 160 15.42 23.04 1.31
CA GLY A 160 15.69 24.48 1.49
C GLY A 160 15.00 25.40 0.48
N MET A 161 13.96 24.89 -0.22
CA MET A 161 13.15 25.70 -1.13
C MET A 161 11.69 25.79 -0.64
N PRO A 162 11.34 26.80 0.18
CA PRO A 162 9.95 27.10 0.52
C PRO A 162 9.11 27.35 -0.73
N LEU A 163 7.86 26.87 -0.75
CA LEU A 163 7.02 26.94 -1.95
C LEU A 163 6.71 28.39 -2.36
N GLU A 164 6.65 29.31 -1.41
CA GLU A 164 6.41 30.76 -1.62
C GLU A 164 7.56 31.43 -2.40
N ARG A 165 8.73 30.84 -2.42
CA ARG A 165 9.89 31.31 -3.18
C ARG A 165 9.89 30.86 -4.64
N LEU A 166 9.06 29.87 -4.99
CA LEU A 166 8.83 29.48 -6.38
C LEU A 166 8.07 30.60 -7.11
N GLY A 167 8.32 30.82 -8.39
CA GLY A 167 7.56 31.78 -9.19
C GLY A 167 6.11 31.32 -9.39
N SER A 168 5.93 30.05 -9.70
CA SER A 168 4.64 29.37 -9.73
C SER A 168 4.83 27.86 -9.65
N TYR A 169 3.77 27.14 -9.27
CA TYR A 169 3.78 25.68 -9.35
C TYR A 169 2.41 25.12 -9.74
N VAL A 170 2.43 23.94 -10.35
CA VAL A 170 1.23 23.22 -10.78
C VAL A 170 1.31 21.75 -10.35
N PHE A 171 0.15 21.08 -10.39
CA PHE A 171 0.04 19.64 -10.15
C PHE A 171 -0.42 18.96 -11.44
N LEU A 172 0.40 18.06 -12.00
CA LEU A 172 0.14 17.41 -13.29
C LEU A 172 -0.43 15.99 -13.15
N GLY A 173 -0.44 15.42 -11.93
CA GLY A 173 -0.92 14.08 -11.65
C GLY A 173 0.07 12.97 -12.07
N ASP A 174 0.52 13.00 -13.31
CA ASP A 174 1.41 12.01 -13.90
C ASP A 174 2.88 12.48 -13.91
N LEU A 175 3.80 11.59 -13.50
CA LEU A 175 5.22 11.91 -13.39
C LEU A 175 5.92 11.99 -14.76
N GLU A 176 5.48 11.24 -15.77
CA GLU A 176 6.01 11.36 -17.15
C GLU A 176 5.63 12.71 -17.75
N ASN A 177 4.44 13.26 -17.45
CA ASN A 177 4.05 14.60 -17.85
C ASN A 177 4.94 15.69 -17.23
N ILE A 178 5.40 15.50 -15.98
CA ILE A 178 6.39 16.40 -15.36
C ILE A 178 7.70 16.36 -16.14
N ALA A 179 8.22 15.17 -16.39
CA ALA A 179 9.49 15.02 -17.09
C ALA A 179 9.44 15.63 -18.50
N ASN A 180 8.36 15.36 -19.26
CA ASN A 180 8.13 15.96 -20.59
C ASN A 180 8.01 17.49 -20.51
N GLY A 181 7.22 18.03 -19.56
CA GLY A 181 7.02 19.47 -19.40
C GLY A 181 8.32 20.21 -19.03
N VAL A 182 9.18 19.59 -18.21
CA VAL A 182 10.51 20.15 -17.91
C VAL A 182 11.41 20.11 -19.14
N MET A 183 11.44 19.00 -19.89
CA MET A 183 12.23 18.90 -21.13
C MET A 183 11.78 19.90 -22.20
N ASN A 184 10.50 20.08 -22.38
CA ASN A 184 9.94 21.02 -23.36
C ASN A 184 10.07 22.50 -22.94
N GLY A 185 10.41 22.78 -21.68
CA GLY A 185 10.50 24.15 -21.17
C GLY A 185 9.18 24.75 -20.71
N ASP A 186 8.12 23.96 -20.58
CA ASP A 186 6.85 24.39 -19.96
C ASP A 186 7.04 24.71 -18.49
N PHE A 187 7.94 23.95 -17.83
CA PHE A 187 8.40 24.17 -16.47
C PHE A 187 9.93 24.24 -16.42
N ASP A 188 10.43 24.96 -15.44
CA ASP A 188 11.87 25.13 -15.26
C ASP A 188 12.47 23.96 -14.49
N ALA A 189 11.68 23.36 -13.58
CA ALA A 189 12.03 22.18 -12.81
C ALA A 189 10.78 21.37 -12.39
N GLY A 190 11.02 20.17 -11.87
CA GLY A 190 9.96 19.31 -11.32
C GLY A 190 10.51 18.30 -10.35
N ILE A 191 9.62 17.48 -9.76
CA ILE A 191 9.99 16.40 -8.85
C ILE A 191 9.47 15.07 -9.36
N LEU A 192 10.35 14.08 -9.43
CA LEU A 192 10.11 12.75 -10.00
C LEU A 192 10.48 11.66 -8.99
N LYS A 193 9.93 10.47 -9.16
CA LYS A 193 10.44 9.26 -8.53
C LYS A 193 11.77 8.89 -9.19
N ASP A 194 12.69 8.33 -8.41
CA ASP A 194 14.04 7.94 -8.82
C ASP A 194 14.09 7.16 -10.14
N THR A 195 13.24 6.14 -10.29
CA THR A 195 13.17 5.32 -11.50
C THR A 195 12.87 6.13 -12.77
N ILE A 196 12.01 7.15 -12.66
CA ILE A 196 11.68 8.03 -13.78
C ILE A 196 12.77 9.08 -13.96
N ALA A 197 13.26 9.67 -12.88
CA ALA A 197 14.31 10.68 -12.94
C ALA A 197 15.57 10.13 -13.65
N ARG A 198 16.04 8.92 -13.28
CA ARG A 198 17.20 8.28 -13.92
C ARG A 198 17.01 8.01 -15.41
N LYS A 199 15.84 7.51 -15.82
CA LYS A 199 15.48 7.32 -17.22
C LYS A 199 15.56 8.64 -18.03
N TRP A 200 15.21 9.77 -17.38
CA TRP A 200 15.21 11.07 -18.03
C TRP A 200 16.56 11.81 -17.91
N GLU A 201 17.45 11.42 -16.98
CA GLU A 201 18.84 11.89 -16.98
C GLU A 201 19.54 11.52 -18.30
N GLU A 202 19.31 10.30 -18.80
CA GLU A 202 19.83 9.84 -20.11
C GLU A 202 19.27 10.65 -21.29
N LYS A 203 18.15 11.37 -21.10
CA LYS A 203 17.48 12.18 -22.11
C LYS A 203 17.74 13.68 -21.99
N GLY A 204 18.55 14.11 -21.01
CA GLY A 204 18.93 15.51 -20.86
C GLY A 204 18.32 16.25 -19.66
N LEU A 205 17.76 15.53 -18.68
CA LEU A 205 17.52 16.11 -17.36
C LEU A 205 18.78 15.97 -16.48
N ARG A 206 18.92 16.86 -15.50
CA ARG A 206 19.89 16.73 -14.39
C ARG A 206 19.15 16.67 -13.08
N VAL A 207 19.70 15.92 -12.12
CA VAL A 207 19.21 15.88 -10.75
C VAL A 207 19.84 17.04 -9.95
N LEU A 208 18.98 17.82 -9.30
CA LEU A 208 19.38 18.96 -8.44
C LEU A 208 19.41 18.56 -6.97
N HIS A 209 18.56 17.63 -6.56
CA HIS A 209 18.43 17.14 -5.19
C HIS A 209 17.86 15.74 -5.18
N VAL A 210 18.36 14.91 -4.26
CA VAL A 210 17.86 13.54 -3.99
C VAL A 210 17.39 13.49 -2.54
N SER A 211 16.17 13.04 -2.33
CA SER A 211 15.64 12.84 -0.98
C SER A 211 16.37 11.71 -0.26
N SER A 212 16.24 11.64 1.05
CA SER A 212 16.51 10.40 1.78
C SER A 212 15.65 9.26 1.21
N ALA A 213 16.09 8.01 1.42
CA ALA A 213 15.30 6.84 1.06
C ALA A 213 13.96 6.85 1.83
N LEU A 214 12.86 6.73 1.10
CA LEU A 214 11.50 6.72 1.60
C LEU A 214 10.95 5.30 1.53
N PRO A 215 10.30 4.77 2.57
CA PRO A 215 9.72 3.45 2.52
C PRO A 215 8.59 3.39 1.48
N SER A 216 8.46 2.24 0.81
CA SER A 216 7.40 2.00 -0.18
C SER A 216 6.02 1.95 0.48
N PHE A 217 4.98 1.83 -0.35
CA PHE A 217 3.62 1.55 0.10
C PHE A 217 3.57 0.28 0.94
N ASN A 218 2.64 0.22 1.87
CA ASN A 218 2.55 -0.86 2.83
C ASN A 218 1.13 -1.41 2.96
N ILE A 219 1.06 -2.62 3.50
CA ILE A 219 -0.18 -3.19 4.03
C ILE A 219 -0.09 -3.07 5.55
N ALA A 220 -1.13 -2.48 6.13
CA ALA A 220 -1.27 -2.33 7.57
C ALA A 220 -2.53 -3.01 8.08
N ALA A 221 -2.51 -3.41 9.34
CA ALA A 221 -3.63 -3.98 10.07
C ALA A 221 -4.20 -2.99 11.08
N SER A 222 -5.51 -3.09 11.34
CA SER A 222 -6.16 -2.39 12.45
C SER A 222 -5.58 -2.79 13.80
N PRO A 223 -5.73 -1.95 14.83
CA PRO A 223 -5.22 -2.24 16.17
C PRO A 223 -5.74 -3.55 16.77
N ASP A 224 -6.99 -3.85 16.52
CA ASP A 224 -7.76 -4.96 17.09
C ASP A 224 -7.68 -6.27 16.29
N MET A 225 -6.89 -6.29 15.19
CA MET A 225 -6.74 -7.53 14.41
C MET A 225 -6.16 -8.65 15.27
N ASP A 226 -6.79 -9.81 15.20
CA ASP A 226 -6.33 -11.03 15.86
C ASP A 226 -4.86 -11.36 15.49
N PRO A 227 -3.99 -11.68 16.48
CA PRO A 227 -2.58 -11.95 16.22
C PRO A 227 -2.31 -13.11 15.27
N ALA A 228 -3.09 -14.20 15.35
CA ALA A 228 -2.90 -15.33 14.44
C ALA A 228 -3.29 -14.97 13.00
N LEU A 229 -4.36 -14.21 12.84
CA LEU A 229 -4.77 -13.70 11.54
C LEU A 229 -3.74 -12.72 10.97
N PHE A 230 -3.16 -11.86 11.80
CA PHE A 230 -2.08 -10.96 11.40
C PHE A 230 -0.90 -11.72 10.78
N GLU A 231 -0.45 -12.79 11.44
CA GLU A 231 0.64 -13.63 10.94
C GLU A 231 0.25 -14.35 9.64
N GLN A 232 -0.98 -14.87 9.53
CA GLN A 232 -1.45 -15.51 8.30
C GLN A 232 -1.45 -14.54 7.12
N VAL A 233 -1.92 -13.30 7.32
CA VAL A 233 -1.88 -12.26 6.28
C VAL A 233 -0.44 -11.91 5.92
N ARG A 234 0.44 -11.75 6.92
CA ARG A 234 1.85 -11.49 6.68
C ARG A 234 2.50 -12.59 5.85
N ASP A 235 2.30 -13.83 6.22
CA ASP A 235 2.87 -14.97 5.51
C ASP A 235 2.32 -15.07 4.08
N ALA A 236 1.04 -14.77 3.86
CA ALA A 236 0.45 -14.72 2.53
C ALA A 236 1.12 -13.62 1.67
N LEU A 237 1.30 -12.42 2.20
CA LEU A 237 1.95 -11.32 1.48
C LEU A 237 3.41 -11.61 1.15
N LEU A 238 4.18 -12.15 2.11
CA LEU A 238 5.60 -12.45 1.93
C LEU A 238 5.86 -13.62 0.97
N ARG A 239 4.85 -14.46 0.67
CA ARG A 239 4.94 -15.48 -0.39
C ARG A 239 4.77 -14.95 -1.80
N LEU A 240 4.27 -13.72 -1.97
CA LEU A 240 4.12 -13.12 -3.30
C LEU A 240 5.49 -12.83 -3.92
N ASP A 241 5.77 -13.41 -5.08
CA ASP A 241 7.03 -13.29 -5.81
C ASP A 241 6.76 -13.16 -7.32
N VAL A 242 7.33 -12.15 -7.94
CA VAL A 242 7.16 -11.87 -9.36
C VAL A 242 7.67 -12.98 -10.29
N SER A 243 8.52 -13.88 -9.81
CA SER A 243 8.98 -15.05 -10.58
C SER A 243 7.87 -16.08 -10.82
N ASN A 244 6.82 -16.07 -9.99
CA ASN A 244 5.60 -16.86 -10.20
C ASN A 244 4.64 -16.06 -11.10
N PRO A 245 4.22 -16.58 -12.28
CA PRO A 245 3.36 -15.85 -13.22
C PRO A 245 2.00 -15.40 -12.65
N GLU A 246 1.39 -16.16 -11.73
CA GLU A 246 0.14 -15.77 -11.10
C GLU A 246 0.36 -14.65 -10.06
N HIS A 247 1.43 -14.72 -9.27
CA HIS A 247 1.81 -13.66 -8.35
C HIS A 247 2.22 -12.37 -9.09
N ALA A 248 2.90 -12.51 -10.25
CA ALA A 248 3.26 -11.37 -11.09
C ALA A 248 2.04 -10.55 -11.50
N LYS A 249 0.93 -11.19 -11.89
CA LYS A 249 -0.32 -10.50 -12.24
C LYS A 249 -0.87 -9.68 -11.07
N ILE A 250 -0.77 -10.20 -9.85
CA ILE A 250 -1.23 -9.53 -8.62
C ILE A 250 -0.36 -8.32 -8.32
N LEU A 251 0.96 -8.50 -8.34
CA LEU A 251 1.94 -7.46 -8.03
C LEU A 251 1.91 -6.33 -9.05
N GLN A 252 1.92 -6.67 -10.35
CA GLN A 252 1.89 -5.71 -11.45
C GLN A 252 0.55 -4.96 -11.57
N ALA A 253 -0.55 -5.55 -11.08
CA ALA A 253 -1.81 -4.83 -10.98
C ALA A 253 -1.73 -3.67 -9.97
N LEU A 254 -0.96 -3.83 -8.88
CA LEU A 254 -0.71 -2.76 -7.90
C LEU A 254 0.23 -1.70 -8.47
N ASP A 255 1.40 -2.13 -8.95
CA ASP A 255 2.43 -1.30 -9.59
C ASP A 255 3.31 -2.21 -10.46
N GLU A 256 3.58 -1.79 -11.72
CA GLU A 256 4.37 -2.57 -12.69
C GLU A 256 5.79 -2.90 -12.19
N GLN A 257 6.32 -2.12 -11.26
CA GLN A 257 7.66 -2.29 -10.71
C GLN A 257 7.71 -3.23 -9.50
N TYR A 258 6.56 -3.64 -8.93
CA TYR A 258 6.56 -4.48 -7.74
C TYR A 258 7.03 -5.91 -8.05
N THR A 259 7.93 -6.41 -7.19
CA THR A 259 8.48 -7.76 -7.27
C THR A 259 8.02 -8.66 -6.12
N GLY A 260 7.42 -8.07 -5.07
CA GLY A 260 6.94 -8.78 -3.89
C GLY A 260 6.60 -7.87 -2.73
N PHE A 261 6.50 -8.46 -1.56
CA PHE A 261 6.41 -7.77 -0.27
C PHE A 261 7.54 -8.23 0.64
N VAL A 262 8.02 -7.33 1.51
CA VAL A 262 9.09 -7.61 2.47
C VAL A 262 8.69 -7.17 3.88
N PRO A 263 9.29 -7.77 4.93
CA PRO A 263 9.11 -7.31 6.31
C PRO A 263 9.42 -5.82 6.43
N VAL A 264 8.78 -5.17 7.39
CA VAL A 264 8.90 -3.73 7.60
C VAL A 264 8.87 -3.40 9.10
N LYS A 265 9.60 -2.35 9.49
CA LYS A 265 9.61 -1.81 10.85
C LYS A 265 9.07 -0.38 10.88
N ASP A 266 8.39 -0.01 11.94
CA ASP A 266 7.81 1.34 12.11
C ASP A 266 8.87 2.45 12.02
N GLN A 267 10.09 2.21 12.54
CA GLN A 267 11.21 3.15 12.50
C GLN A 267 11.63 3.55 11.07
N GLU A 268 11.35 2.72 10.08
CA GLU A 268 11.64 3.06 8.68
C GLU A 268 10.82 4.27 8.20
N TYR A 269 9.70 4.57 8.87
CA TYR A 269 8.83 5.72 8.57
C TYR A 269 9.21 6.99 9.33
N ASP A 270 10.28 7.01 10.14
CA ASP A 270 10.72 8.22 10.87
C ASP A 270 11.15 9.33 9.93
N VAL A 271 11.70 8.99 8.77
CA VAL A 271 12.01 9.97 7.72
C VAL A 271 10.74 10.67 7.22
N VAL A 272 9.64 9.92 7.07
CA VAL A 272 8.34 10.46 6.64
C VAL A 272 7.76 11.36 7.72
N ARG A 273 7.84 10.97 9.00
CA ARG A 273 7.42 11.78 10.14
C ARG A 273 8.15 13.13 10.20
N LYS A 274 9.48 13.12 9.95
CA LYS A 274 10.30 14.34 9.90
C LYS A 274 9.86 15.25 8.75
N LEU A 275 9.63 14.70 7.56
CA LEU A 275 9.19 15.46 6.39
C LEU A 275 7.80 16.09 6.58
N ILE A 276 6.84 15.36 7.18
CA ILE A 276 5.50 15.90 7.47
C ILE A 276 5.63 17.08 8.45
N LYS A 277 6.42 16.93 9.52
CA LYS A 277 6.64 18.01 10.50
C LYS A 277 7.30 19.26 9.88
N SER A 278 8.16 19.09 8.88
CA SER A 278 8.76 20.25 8.19
C SER A 278 7.74 20.98 7.32
N LEU A 279 6.81 20.26 6.72
CA LEU A 279 5.73 20.85 5.93
C LEU A 279 4.72 21.65 6.77
N GLU A 280 4.48 21.23 8.02
CA GLU A 280 3.52 21.89 8.93
C GLU A 280 4.11 23.18 9.57
N LYS A 281 5.43 23.39 9.49
CA LYS A 281 6.14 24.53 10.05
C LYS A 281 6.45 25.64 9.03
N GLY A 282 6.37 25.33 7.75
CA GLY A 282 6.58 26.27 6.64
C GLY A 282 5.27 26.63 5.98
#